data_84b74f0242a8fb644784f2ff21bea195
#
_entry.id   84b74f0242a8fb644784f2ff21bea195
#
_cell.length_a   1.000
_cell.length_b   1.000
_cell.length_c   1.000
_cell.angle_alpha   90.00
_cell.angle_beta   90.00
_cell.angle_gamma   90.00
#
_symmetry.space_group_name_H-M   'P 1'
#
loop_
_entity.id
_entity.type
_entity.pdbx_description
1 polymer ?
#
loop_
_entity_poly.entity_id
_entity_poly.type
_entity_poly.pdbx_seq_one_letter_code
_entity_poly.pdbx_strand_id
1 'polypeptide(L)'
;MVKKEGLLEFKIAREFLEGVGGKEAPDVVEICLDKNGKCLDEDIEKKMKHMKITEIRSILNRLHYRGIACYNKTKNKNSGWYTYTWEIKQRRIVELILEQQAEILQKMEQKAQFESSHEIFVCKKNCEETPFEIAAQYEFQCPECGEMMNPVDGKKKQKDIQEQISKVKTELGALQKII
;
A
#
# COMPACT_ATOMS: atom_id res chain seq x y z
N MET A 1 4.12 29.79 -6.74
CA MET A 1 3.93 28.55 -7.51
C MET A 1 3.92 27.41 -6.49
N VAL A 2 2.76 26.85 -6.18
CA VAL A 2 2.65 25.66 -5.32
C VAL A 2 3.26 24.51 -6.10
N LYS A 3 4.36 23.90 -5.60
CA LYS A 3 4.88 22.63 -6.12
C LYS A 3 3.72 21.62 -6.03
N LYS A 4 3.27 21.09 -7.17
CA LYS A 4 2.40 19.92 -7.16
C LYS A 4 3.23 18.81 -6.52
N GLU A 5 2.82 18.35 -5.35
CA GLU A 5 3.41 17.17 -4.71
C GLU A 5 3.33 16.01 -5.69
N GLY A 6 4.46 15.36 -5.94
CA GLY A 6 4.53 14.21 -6.84
C GLY A 6 3.89 12.98 -6.17
N LEU A 7 3.32 12.08 -6.96
CA LEU A 7 2.74 10.83 -6.47
C LEU A 7 3.67 10.09 -5.50
N LEU A 8 4.97 10.08 -5.79
CA LEU A 8 5.97 9.32 -5.02
C LEU A 8 6.51 10.05 -3.79
N GLU A 9 6.04 11.27 -3.50
CA GLU A 9 6.26 11.94 -2.22
C GLU A 9 5.40 11.31 -1.10
N PHE A 10 4.31 10.61 -1.47
CA PHE A 10 3.46 9.87 -0.55
C PHE A 10 4.05 8.50 -0.23
N LYS A 11 4.32 8.24 1.06
CA LYS A 11 4.85 6.96 1.53
C LYS A 11 3.97 5.79 1.12
N ILE A 12 2.66 5.94 1.23
CA ILE A 12 1.66 4.93 0.86
C ILE A 12 1.75 4.54 -0.62
N ALA A 13 2.09 5.47 -1.53
CA ALA A 13 2.24 5.18 -2.94
C ALA A 13 3.53 4.38 -3.22
N ARG A 14 4.64 4.69 -2.52
CA ARG A 14 5.87 3.90 -2.60
C ARG A 14 5.66 2.48 -2.08
N GLU A 15 5.10 2.31 -0.89
CA GLU A 15 4.82 1.00 -0.29
C GLU A 15 3.88 0.16 -1.17
N PHE A 16 2.87 0.78 -1.76
CA PHE A 16 1.97 0.10 -2.70
C PHE A 16 2.72 -0.41 -3.94
N LEU A 17 3.54 0.42 -4.57
CA LEU A 17 4.32 0.05 -5.75
C LEU A 17 5.38 -1.01 -5.44
N GLU A 18 6.03 -0.94 -4.28
CA GLU A 18 6.93 -1.98 -3.79
C GLU A 18 6.21 -3.33 -3.63
N GLY A 19 5.00 -3.32 -3.09
CA GLY A 19 4.17 -4.52 -2.95
C GLY A 19 3.77 -5.14 -4.29
N VAL A 20 3.54 -4.31 -5.32
CA VAL A 20 3.14 -4.77 -6.66
C VAL A 20 4.35 -5.21 -7.50
N GLY A 21 5.37 -4.37 -7.57
CA GLY A 21 6.48 -4.53 -8.52
C GLY A 21 7.80 -4.97 -7.89
N GLY A 22 7.92 -4.94 -6.55
CA GLY A 22 9.15 -5.15 -5.81
C GLY A 22 9.86 -3.84 -5.48
N LYS A 23 10.92 -3.91 -4.69
CA LYS A 23 11.62 -2.78 -4.07
C LYS A 23 11.97 -1.64 -5.04
N GLU A 24 12.36 -1.96 -6.25
CA GLU A 24 12.80 -0.99 -7.26
C GLU A 24 11.64 -0.43 -8.13
N ALA A 25 10.40 -0.89 -7.90
CA ALA A 25 9.26 -0.45 -8.70
C ALA A 25 8.92 1.03 -8.56
N PRO A 26 9.01 1.67 -7.38
CA PRO A 26 8.81 3.12 -7.25
C PRO A 26 9.78 3.91 -8.13
N ASP A 27 11.06 3.54 -8.16
CA ASP A 27 12.09 4.26 -8.92
C ASP A 27 11.87 4.09 -10.44
N VAL A 28 11.46 2.89 -10.88
CA VAL A 28 11.07 2.65 -12.28
C VAL A 28 9.88 3.54 -12.67
N VAL A 29 8.87 3.65 -11.81
CA VAL A 29 7.69 4.50 -12.03
C VAL A 29 8.09 5.99 -12.04
N GLU A 30 8.95 6.43 -11.13
CA GLU A 30 9.45 7.81 -11.05
C GLU A 30 10.15 8.24 -12.34
N ILE A 31 11.04 7.38 -12.84
CA ILE A 31 11.76 7.62 -14.09
C ILE A 31 10.80 7.80 -15.28
N CYS A 32 9.71 7.03 -15.31
CA CYS A 32 8.73 7.14 -16.37
C CYS A 32 7.86 8.40 -16.21
N LEU A 33 7.46 8.75 -14.98
CA LEU A 33 6.67 9.95 -14.71
C LEU A 33 7.43 11.23 -15.03
N ASP A 34 8.75 11.28 -14.77
CA ASP A 34 9.64 12.39 -15.18
C ASP A 34 9.62 12.65 -16.71
N LYS A 35 9.31 11.61 -17.49
CA LYS A 35 9.18 11.66 -18.96
C LYS A 35 7.72 11.74 -19.42
N ASN A 36 6.87 12.45 -18.69
CA ASN A 36 5.43 12.55 -18.97
C ASN A 36 4.71 11.20 -19.02
N GLY A 37 5.14 10.27 -18.17
CA GLY A 37 4.54 8.94 -18.05
C GLY A 37 4.96 7.94 -19.13
N LYS A 38 5.79 8.33 -20.12
CA LYS A 38 6.21 7.46 -21.23
C LYS A 38 7.72 7.24 -21.23
N CYS A 39 8.15 5.99 -21.31
CA CYS A 39 9.57 5.64 -21.31
C CYS A 39 9.85 4.36 -22.13
N LEU A 40 11.08 4.23 -22.57
CA LEU A 40 11.62 2.98 -23.09
C LEU A 40 12.29 2.20 -21.95
N ASP A 41 12.26 0.89 -21.99
CA ASP A 41 12.99 0.05 -21.03
C ASP A 41 14.50 0.34 -21.03
N GLU A 42 15.09 0.63 -22.20
CA GLU A 42 16.48 1.07 -22.35
C GLU A 42 16.77 2.41 -21.64
N ASP A 43 15.79 3.31 -21.59
CA ASP A 43 15.96 4.61 -20.92
C ASP A 43 15.98 4.48 -19.40
N ILE A 44 15.21 3.50 -18.89
CA ILE A 44 15.21 3.15 -17.47
C ILE A 44 16.56 2.51 -17.11
N GLU A 45 17.05 1.56 -17.92
CA GLU A 45 18.34 0.90 -17.71
C GLU A 45 19.51 1.91 -17.65
N LYS A 46 19.50 2.95 -18.52
CA LYS A 46 20.51 4.01 -18.47
C LYS A 46 20.53 4.78 -17.15
N LYS A 47 19.36 4.97 -16.52
CA LYS A 47 19.25 5.65 -15.22
C LYS A 47 19.52 4.70 -14.05
N MET A 48 19.10 3.43 -14.14
CA MET A 48 19.26 2.39 -13.12
C MET A 48 20.38 1.40 -13.48
N LYS A 49 21.61 1.89 -13.51
CA LYS A 49 22.81 1.12 -13.97
C LYS A 49 23.09 -0.16 -13.19
N HIS A 50 22.48 -0.32 -11.99
CA HIS A 50 22.63 -1.51 -11.15
C HIS A 50 21.66 -2.63 -11.53
N MET A 51 20.68 -2.36 -12.42
CA MET A 51 19.66 -3.33 -12.85
C MET A 51 19.86 -3.74 -14.31
N LYS A 52 19.57 -5.01 -14.58
CA LYS A 52 19.53 -5.52 -15.96
C LYS A 52 18.19 -5.21 -16.60
N ILE A 53 18.18 -5.02 -17.92
CA ILE A 53 16.95 -4.78 -18.70
C ILE A 53 15.87 -5.86 -18.49
N THR A 54 16.28 -7.11 -18.23
CA THR A 54 15.36 -8.22 -17.94
C THR A 54 14.62 -8.05 -16.61
N GLU A 55 15.28 -7.48 -15.60
CA GLU A 55 14.69 -7.20 -14.28
C GLU A 55 13.72 -6.02 -14.40
N ILE A 56 14.10 -4.96 -15.12
CA ILE A 56 13.25 -3.82 -15.42
C ILE A 56 11.97 -4.27 -16.13
N ARG A 57 12.09 -5.09 -17.16
CA ARG A 57 10.94 -5.68 -17.88
C ARG A 57 10.07 -6.54 -16.97
N SER A 58 10.66 -7.28 -16.04
CA SER A 58 9.90 -8.05 -15.04
C SER A 58 9.05 -7.15 -14.15
N ILE A 59 9.59 -6.03 -13.68
CA ILE A 59 8.86 -5.02 -12.91
C ILE A 59 7.72 -4.42 -13.74
N LEU A 60 8.03 -3.93 -14.95
CA LEU A 60 7.05 -3.34 -15.86
C LEU A 60 5.91 -4.30 -16.20
N ASN A 61 6.20 -5.60 -16.38
CA ASN A 61 5.18 -6.62 -16.60
C ASN A 61 4.28 -6.80 -15.36
N ARG A 62 4.83 -6.82 -14.13
CA ARG A 62 4.03 -6.88 -12.90
C ARG A 62 3.11 -5.67 -12.76
N LEU A 63 3.61 -4.48 -13.08
CA LEU A 63 2.80 -3.26 -13.13
C LEU A 63 1.72 -3.33 -14.23
N HIS A 64 2.04 -3.93 -15.37
CA HIS A 64 1.10 -4.14 -16.47
C HIS A 64 -0.06 -5.07 -16.07
N TYR A 65 0.21 -6.19 -15.40
CA TYR A 65 -0.84 -7.09 -14.90
C TYR A 65 -1.82 -6.43 -13.94
N ARG A 66 -1.39 -5.38 -13.24
CA ARG A 66 -2.25 -4.57 -12.35
C ARG A 66 -2.91 -3.39 -13.08
N GLY A 67 -2.67 -3.25 -14.39
CA GLY A 67 -3.20 -2.15 -15.20
C GLY A 67 -2.55 -0.80 -14.94
N ILE A 68 -1.44 -0.77 -14.19
CA ILE A 68 -0.66 0.45 -13.87
C ILE A 68 0.15 0.89 -15.08
N ALA A 69 0.73 -0.07 -15.80
CA ALA A 69 1.51 0.16 -17.01
C ALA A 69 0.82 -0.42 -18.24
N CYS A 70 0.99 0.23 -19.38
CA CYS A 70 0.68 -0.36 -20.68
C CYS A 70 1.86 -0.14 -21.63
N TYR A 71 1.94 -0.93 -22.69
CA TYR A 71 3.00 -0.76 -23.67
C TYR A 71 2.46 -0.72 -25.10
N ASN A 72 3.17 0.02 -25.95
CA ASN A 72 3.01 -0.01 -27.39
C ASN A 72 4.25 -0.67 -28.01
N LYS A 73 4.00 -1.60 -28.92
CA LYS A 73 5.02 -2.34 -29.66
C LYS A 73 5.13 -1.78 -31.08
N THR A 74 6.28 -1.23 -31.42
CA THR A 74 6.57 -0.73 -32.76
C THR A 74 7.68 -1.56 -33.40
N LYS A 75 7.51 -1.93 -34.68
CA LYS A 75 8.53 -2.65 -35.44
C LYS A 75 9.35 -1.66 -36.25
N ASN A 76 10.65 -1.65 -36.07
CA ASN A 76 11.56 -0.88 -36.92
C ASN A 76 11.57 -1.49 -38.32
N LYS A 77 11.20 -0.70 -39.31
CA LYS A 77 11.10 -1.14 -40.72
C LYS A 77 12.46 -1.56 -41.32
N ASN A 78 13.57 -0.97 -40.84
CA ASN A 78 14.90 -1.21 -41.43
C ASN A 78 15.61 -2.39 -40.73
N SER A 79 15.52 -2.50 -39.38
CA SER A 79 16.21 -3.54 -38.61
C SER A 79 15.35 -4.74 -38.30
N GLY A 80 14.03 -4.65 -38.45
CA GLY A 80 13.09 -5.70 -38.08
C GLY A 80 12.88 -5.85 -36.56
N TRP A 81 13.63 -5.13 -35.73
CA TRP A 81 13.56 -5.20 -34.28
C TRP A 81 12.30 -4.51 -33.72
N TYR A 82 11.82 -5.00 -32.58
CA TYR A 82 10.70 -4.41 -31.87
C TYR A 82 11.18 -3.51 -30.74
N THR A 83 10.61 -2.30 -30.69
CA THR A 83 10.78 -1.36 -29.59
C THR A 83 9.50 -1.33 -28.76
N TYR A 84 9.65 -1.38 -27.44
CA TYR A 84 8.54 -1.29 -26.48
C TYR A 84 8.57 0.08 -25.82
N THR A 85 7.49 0.85 -26.00
CA THR A 85 7.28 2.11 -25.28
C THR A 85 6.28 1.87 -24.19
N TRP A 86 6.70 2.04 -22.95
CA TRP A 86 5.86 1.87 -21.76
C TRP A 86 5.20 3.19 -21.39
N GLU A 87 3.96 3.11 -20.92
CA GLU A 87 3.19 4.24 -20.42
C GLU A 87 2.63 3.92 -19.04
N ILE A 88 2.95 4.75 -18.04
CA ILE A 88 2.49 4.62 -16.66
C ILE A 88 1.21 5.43 -16.48
N LYS A 89 0.17 4.77 -15.99
CA LYS A 89 -1.13 5.37 -15.70
C LYS A 89 -1.20 5.81 -14.24
N GLN A 90 -0.73 7.03 -13.96
CA GLN A 90 -0.71 7.60 -12.60
C GLN A 90 -2.07 7.52 -11.90
N ARG A 91 -3.15 7.87 -12.62
CA ARG A 91 -4.51 7.78 -12.10
C ARG A 91 -4.86 6.37 -11.60
N ARG A 92 -4.46 5.33 -12.33
CA ARG A 92 -4.74 3.94 -11.94
C ARG A 92 -4.01 3.53 -10.66
N ILE A 93 -2.81 4.05 -10.43
CA ILE A 93 -2.08 3.83 -9.18
C ILE A 93 -2.90 4.38 -8.00
N VAL A 94 -3.36 5.62 -8.10
CA VAL A 94 -4.16 6.26 -7.05
C VAL A 94 -5.48 5.50 -6.82
N GLU A 95 -6.19 5.12 -7.88
CA GLU A 95 -7.43 4.34 -7.79
C GLU A 95 -7.21 3.02 -7.01
N LEU A 96 -6.16 2.27 -7.33
CA LEU A 96 -5.85 1.01 -6.66
C LEU A 96 -5.46 1.20 -5.19
N ILE A 97 -4.73 2.26 -4.86
CA ILE A 97 -4.42 2.61 -3.47
C ILE A 97 -5.70 2.93 -2.71
N LEU A 98 -6.59 3.74 -3.29
CA LEU A 98 -7.86 4.10 -2.66
C LEU A 98 -8.74 2.86 -2.43
N GLU A 99 -8.85 1.96 -3.42
CA GLU A 99 -9.57 0.69 -3.30
C GLU A 99 -9.02 -0.16 -2.13
N GLN A 100 -7.70 -0.37 -2.08
CA GLN A 100 -7.05 -1.15 -1.03
C GLN A 100 -7.21 -0.52 0.36
N GLN A 101 -7.05 0.79 0.46
CA GLN A 101 -7.17 1.49 1.74
C GLN A 101 -8.61 1.58 2.25
N ALA A 102 -9.59 1.62 1.36
CA ALA A 102 -11.01 1.57 1.74
C ALA A 102 -11.35 0.27 2.48
N GLU A 103 -10.83 -0.88 2.00
CA GLU A 103 -11.03 -2.17 2.68
C GLU A 103 -10.36 -2.21 4.05
N ILE A 104 -9.14 -1.66 4.17
CA ILE A 104 -8.42 -1.58 5.44
C ILE A 104 -9.17 -0.70 6.43
N LEU A 105 -9.60 0.49 6.00
CA LEU A 105 -10.36 1.42 6.83
C LEU A 105 -11.68 0.79 7.32
N GLN A 106 -12.40 0.10 6.45
CA GLN A 106 -13.63 -0.59 6.83
C GLN A 106 -13.39 -1.63 7.92
N LYS A 107 -12.32 -2.43 7.80
CA LYS A 107 -11.94 -3.41 8.83
C LYS A 107 -11.56 -2.73 10.15
N MET A 108 -10.83 -1.62 10.09
CA MET A 108 -10.47 -0.85 11.29
C MET A 108 -11.69 -0.25 11.97
N GLU A 109 -12.63 0.29 11.21
CA GLU A 109 -13.88 0.84 11.73
C GLU A 109 -14.77 -0.25 12.38
N GLN A 110 -14.89 -1.42 11.73
CA GLN A 110 -15.60 -2.57 12.28
C GLN A 110 -14.95 -3.05 13.59
N LYS A 111 -13.62 -3.15 13.64
CA LYS A 111 -12.88 -3.51 14.84
C LYS A 111 -13.10 -2.49 15.97
N ALA A 112 -13.01 -1.20 15.66
CA ALA A 112 -13.25 -0.13 16.63
C ALA A 112 -14.67 -0.17 17.18
N GLN A 113 -15.67 -0.44 16.32
CA GLN A 113 -17.06 -0.58 16.76
C GLN A 113 -17.27 -1.80 17.67
N PHE A 114 -16.69 -2.94 17.32
CA PHE A 114 -16.74 -4.13 18.16
C PHE A 114 -16.10 -3.89 19.53
N GLU A 115 -14.90 -3.33 19.58
CA GLU A 115 -14.18 -3.03 20.83
C GLU A 115 -14.89 -1.95 21.67
N SER A 116 -15.70 -1.08 21.07
CA SER A 116 -16.50 -0.10 21.81
C SER A 116 -17.73 -0.68 22.50
N SER A 117 -18.24 -1.81 21.99
CA SER A 117 -19.43 -2.49 22.50
C SER A 117 -19.13 -3.66 23.45
N HIS A 118 -17.85 -4.06 23.56
CA HIS A 118 -17.41 -5.18 24.40
C HIS A 118 -16.25 -4.74 25.30
N GLU A 119 -16.22 -5.30 26.50
CA GLU A 119 -15.10 -5.15 27.41
C GLU A 119 -14.01 -6.16 26.99
N ILE A 120 -12.84 -5.66 26.57
CA ILE A 120 -11.75 -6.49 26.06
C ILE A 120 -10.70 -6.74 27.15
N PHE A 121 -10.27 -7.99 27.23
CA PHE A 121 -9.21 -8.46 28.12
C PHE A 121 -7.98 -8.86 27.32
N VAL A 122 -6.80 -8.47 27.79
CA VAL A 122 -5.51 -8.73 27.15
C VAL A 122 -4.58 -9.50 28.09
N CYS A 123 -3.93 -10.52 27.57
CA CYS A 123 -2.92 -11.27 28.29
C CYS A 123 -1.74 -10.36 28.68
N LYS A 124 -1.20 -10.49 29.90
CA LYS A 124 0.01 -9.76 30.34
C LYS A 124 1.21 -9.94 29.42
N LYS A 125 1.30 -11.09 28.75
CA LYS A 125 2.36 -11.41 27.77
C LYS A 125 1.97 -11.06 26.33
N ASN A 126 0.82 -10.39 26.10
CA ASN A 126 0.29 -10.05 24.79
C ASN A 126 0.13 -11.24 23.82
N CYS A 127 -0.19 -12.43 24.33
CA CYS A 127 -0.46 -13.60 23.50
C CYS A 127 -1.83 -13.48 22.81
N GLU A 128 -2.87 -13.04 23.57
CA GLU A 128 -4.26 -13.10 23.16
C GLU A 128 -5.03 -11.87 23.65
N GLU A 129 -6.00 -11.42 22.84
CA GLU A 129 -7.02 -10.43 23.19
C GLU A 129 -8.39 -11.07 23.04
N THR A 130 -9.23 -11.07 24.09
CA THR A 130 -10.55 -11.67 24.05
C THR A 130 -11.61 -10.78 24.69
N PRO A 131 -12.88 -10.81 24.23
CA PRO A 131 -13.98 -10.15 24.93
C PRO A 131 -14.25 -10.81 26.28
N PHE A 132 -14.91 -10.05 27.19
CA PHE A 132 -15.25 -10.48 28.56
C PHE A 132 -15.89 -11.87 28.59
N GLU A 133 -16.84 -12.15 27.69
CA GLU A 133 -17.60 -13.40 27.68
C GLU A 133 -16.68 -14.61 27.45
N ILE A 134 -15.64 -14.45 26.64
CA ILE A 134 -14.66 -15.52 26.40
C ILE A 134 -13.65 -15.57 27.55
N ALA A 135 -13.12 -14.41 27.99
CA ALA A 135 -12.21 -14.37 29.13
C ALA A 135 -12.80 -15.01 30.39
N ALA A 136 -14.09 -14.79 30.64
CA ALA A 136 -14.81 -15.39 31.79
C ALA A 136 -14.90 -16.92 31.68
N GLN A 137 -15.03 -17.52 30.49
CA GLN A 137 -15.02 -18.97 30.30
C GLN A 137 -13.68 -19.61 30.68
N TYR A 138 -12.58 -18.85 30.55
CA TYR A 138 -11.25 -19.30 30.95
C TYR A 138 -10.79 -18.74 32.30
N GLU A 139 -11.74 -18.32 33.16
CA GLU A 139 -11.45 -17.75 34.49
C GLU A 139 -10.43 -16.59 34.43
N PHE A 140 -10.46 -15.78 33.35
CA PHE A 140 -9.52 -14.69 33.05
C PHE A 140 -8.05 -15.14 32.94
N GLN A 141 -7.82 -16.40 32.60
CA GLN A 141 -6.51 -16.94 32.27
C GLN A 141 -6.37 -17.04 30.76
N CYS A 142 -5.18 -16.68 30.24
CA CYS A 142 -4.89 -16.77 28.81
C CYS A 142 -4.87 -18.22 28.33
N PRO A 143 -5.68 -18.63 27.35
CA PRO A 143 -5.72 -20.01 26.86
C PRO A 143 -4.38 -20.46 26.25
N GLU A 144 -3.55 -19.53 25.77
CA GLU A 144 -2.26 -19.84 25.15
C GLU A 144 -1.13 -20.06 26.18
N CYS A 145 -1.07 -19.27 27.28
CA CYS A 145 0.06 -19.32 28.21
C CYS A 145 -0.30 -19.42 29.69
N GLY A 146 -1.59 -19.47 30.02
CA GLY A 146 -2.08 -19.57 31.40
C GLY A 146 -1.90 -18.32 32.27
N GLU A 147 -1.38 -17.21 31.72
CA GLU A 147 -1.15 -15.97 32.47
C GLU A 147 -2.46 -15.19 32.63
N MET A 148 -2.56 -14.40 33.71
CA MET A 148 -3.75 -13.55 33.95
C MET A 148 -3.96 -12.54 32.81
N MET A 149 -5.23 -12.37 32.43
CA MET A 149 -5.68 -11.35 31.48
C MET A 149 -6.20 -10.13 32.24
N ASN A 150 -5.88 -8.93 31.74
CA ASN A 150 -6.31 -7.67 32.34
C ASN A 150 -7.27 -6.94 31.40
N PRO A 151 -8.26 -6.20 31.95
CA PRO A 151 -9.14 -5.37 31.15
C PRO A 151 -8.33 -4.22 30.51
N VAL A 152 -8.68 -3.90 29.26
CA VAL A 152 -8.09 -2.77 28.53
C VAL A 152 -8.99 -1.54 28.72
N ASP A 153 -8.38 -0.36 28.86
CA ASP A 153 -9.11 0.88 28.77
C ASP A 153 -9.60 1.12 27.32
N GLY A 154 -10.84 0.68 27.07
CA GLY A 154 -11.47 0.77 25.75
C GLY A 154 -11.53 2.20 25.19
N LYS A 155 -11.67 3.22 26.06
CA LYS A 155 -11.73 4.62 25.62
C LYS A 155 -10.40 5.09 25.06
N LYS A 156 -9.29 4.71 25.68
CA LYS A 156 -7.95 5.06 25.19
C LYS A 156 -7.66 4.37 23.87
N LYS A 157 -7.93 3.06 23.80
CA LYS A 157 -7.72 2.26 22.57
C LYS A 157 -8.57 2.76 21.42
N GLN A 158 -9.84 3.11 21.65
CA GLN A 158 -10.75 3.68 20.67
C GLN A 158 -10.22 5.04 20.12
N LYS A 159 -9.71 5.90 21.00
CA LYS A 159 -9.12 7.19 20.61
C LYS A 159 -7.92 6.98 19.70
N ASP A 160 -7.01 6.06 20.05
CA ASP A 160 -5.82 5.74 19.24
C ASP A 160 -6.20 5.22 17.85
N ILE A 161 -7.20 4.34 17.75
CA ILE A 161 -7.70 3.82 16.46
C ILE A 161 -8.33 4.94 15.64
N GLN A 162 -9.15 5.81 16.25
CA GLN A 162 -9.76 6.93 15.54
C GLN A 162 -8.74 7.95 15.02
N GLU A 163 -7.67 8.19 15.77
CA GLU A 163 -6.57 9.03 15.32
C GLU A 163 -5.85 8.41 14.12
N GLN A 164 -5.63 7.10 14.12
CA GLN A 164 -5.04 6.39 12.97
C GLN A 164 -5.94 6.47 11.74
N ILE A 165 -7.23 6.20 11.88
CA ILE A 165 -8.22 6.32 10.80
C ILE A 165 -8.22 7.74 10.22
N SER A 166 -8.21 8.76 11.08
CA SER A 166 -8.20 10.16 10.65
C SER A 166 -6.93 10.52 9.86
N LYS A 167 -5.76 10.05 10.30
CA LYS A 167 -4.49 10.25 9.59
C LYS A 167 -4.51 9.63 8.19
N VAL A 168 -4.95 8.37 8.09
CA VAL A 168 -5.06 7.67 6.81
C VAL A 168 -6.05 8.39 5.89
N LYS A 169 -7.24 8.77 6.37
CA LYS A 169 -8.23 9.53 5.57
C LYS A 169 -7.67 10.86 5.05
N THR A 170 -6.88 11.56 5.86
CA THR A 170 -6.25 12.83 5.46
C THR A 170 -5.22 12.61 4.35
N GLU A 171 -4.37 11.59 4.48
CA GLU A 171 -3.36 11.23 3.47
C GLU A 171 -4.02 10.80 2.15
N LEU A 172 -5.08 9.99 2.20
CA LEU A 172 -5.83 9.59 1.01
C LEU A 172 -6.53 10.77 0.33
N GLY A 173 -7.07 11.71 1.11
CA GLY A 173 -7.65 12.94 0.58
C GLY A 173 -6.63 13.84 -0.12
N ALA A 174 -5.39 13.88 0.36
CA ALA A 174 -4.30 14.58 -0.31
C ALA A 174 -3.88 13.85 -1.61
N LEU A 175 -3.76 12.52 -1.57
CA LEU A 175 -3.42 11.70 -2.72
C LEU A 175 -4.47 11.81 -3.84
N GLN A 176 -5.76 11.86 -3.49
CA GLN A 176 -6.85 11.99 -4.46
C GLN A 176 -6.83 13.31 -5.25
N LYS A 177 -6.24 14.38 -4.70
CA LYS A 177 -6.12 15.69 -5.37
C LYS A 177 -5.05 15.72 -6.48
N ILE A 178 -4.22 14.65 -6.60
CA ILE A 178 -3.17 14.56 -7.62
C ILE A 178 -3.73 14.18 -8.99
N ILE A 179 -4.89 13.53 -9.03
CA ILE A 179 -5.59 13.07 -10.25
C ILE A 179 -6.73 14.01 -10.61
#